data_f466081fcc7537c58ef5fdcf0bf67c7f
#
_entry.id   f466081fcc7537c58ef5fdcf0bf67c7f
#
_cell.length_a   1.000
_cell.length_b   1.000
_cell.length_c   1.000
_cell.angle_alpha   90.00
_cell.angle_beta   90.00
_cell.angle_gamma   90.00
#
_symmetry.space_group_name_H-M   'P 1'
#
loop_
_entity.id
_entity.type
_entity.pdbx_description
1 polymer ?
#
loop_
_entity_poly.entity_id
_entity_poly.type
_entity_poly.pdbx_seq_one_letter_code
_entity_poly.pdbx_strand_id
1 'polypeptide(L)'
;LAIDPANTAARMTLLGEAVRQEDYKEIMNLCEAGVESNPDMLEFYFYLAIAYNQAERTDDALAICQKALSHVKDDSKKEVVSDFYAIIGDAYHTKNLHAEAYAAYDSALVYNPSNIGALNNYAYYLSVERRDLDKAEEMSYKTVKAEPNNSTYLDTYAWILFVKGNYAEARLYIDEAIKNDKDSSDVVLEHCGDIYYMTGDAEGALKYWKQAWDKGNRSDTLKQKIQKKKYISDETKPAE
;
A
#
# COMPACT_ATOMS: atom_id res chain seq x y z
N LEU A 1 -23.74 8.19 22.67
CA LEU A 1 -22.57 8.91 23.23
C LEU A 1 -22.92 10.22 23.92
N ALA A 2 -24.04 10.85 23.60
CA ALA A 2 -24.50 12.05 24.33
C ALA A 2 -24.85 11.78 25.80
N ILE A 3 -25.22 10.53 26.12
CA ILE A 3 -25.59 10.10 27.50
C ILE A 3 -24.38 9.51 28.24
N ASP A 4 -23.52 8.78 27.54
CA ASP A 4 -22.32 8.16 28.09
C ASP A 4 -21.18 8.24 27.05
N PRO A 5 -20.30 9.24 27.16
CA PRO A 5 -19.15 9.38 26.25
C PRO A 5 -18.15 8.24 26.33
N ALA A 6 -18.13 7.48 27.43
CA ALA A 6 -17.24 6.31 27.60
C ALA A 6 -17.85 5.00 27.08
N ASN A 7 -19.05 5.03 26.50
CA ASN A 7 -19.70 3.83 25.98
C ASN A 7 -18.98 3.29 24.74
N THR A 8 -18.04 2.37 25.00
CA THR A 8 -17.20 1.75 23.98
C THR A 8 -18.02 0.98 22.94
N ALA A 9 -19.05 0.23 23.36
CA ALA A 9 -19.88 -0.56 22.45
C ALA A 9 -20.64 0.33 21.44
N ALA A 10 -21.24 1.42 21.93
CA ALA A 10 -21.90 2.37 21.04
C ALA A 10 -20.92 3.05 20.08
N ARG A 11 -19.72 3.41 20.56
CA ARG A 11 -18.68 4.03 19.74
C ARG A 11 -18.20 3.07 18.65
N MET A 12 -17.96 1.78 18.98
CA MET A 12 -17.56 0.77 18.01
C MET A 12 -18.64 0.51 16.95
N THR A 13 -19.92 0.57 17.33
CA THR A 13 -21.03 0.44 16.37
C THR A 13 -21.03 1.60 15.37
N LEU A 14 -20.89 2.83 15.85
CA LEU A 14 -20.81 4.02 14.99
C LEU A 14 -19.54 4.00 14.12
N LEU A 15 -18.41 3.58 14.68
CA LEU A 15 -17.17 3.41 13.94
C LEU A 15 -17.33 2.41 12.80
N GLY A 16 -17.95 1.25 13.06
CA GLY A 16 -18.24 0.27 12.02
C GLY A 16 -19.13 0.82 10.89
N GLU A 17 -20.06 1.74 11.20
CA GLU A 17 -20.86 2.42 10.18
C GLU A 17 -20.02 3.43 9.38
N ALA A 18 -19.22 4.26 10.05
CA ALA A 18 -18.35 5.24 9.42
C ALA A 18 -17.31 4.56 8.50
N VAL A 19 -16.77 3.41 8.92
CA VAL A 19 -15.84 2.60 8.10
C VAL A 19 -16.53 2.08 6.84
N ARG A 20 -17.77 1.56 6.93
CA ARG A 20 -18.51 1.11 5.74
C ARG A 20 -18.83 2.23 4.75
N GLN A 21 -18.97 3.46 5.25
CA GLN A 21 -19.25 4.65 4.45
C GLN A 21 -18.00 5.39 3.99
N GLU A 22 -16.82 4.92 4.40
CA GLU A 22 -15.52 5.58 4.17
C GLU A 22 -15.51 7.04 4.65
N ASP A 23 -16.30 7.34 5.72
CA ASP A 23 -16.34 8.67 6.33
C ASP A 23 -15.12 8.86 7.27
N TYR A 24 -13.98 9.16 6.67
CA TYR A 24 -12.71 9.32 7.39
C TYR A 24 -12.77 10.45 8.43
N LYS A 25 -13.60 11.47 8.22
CA LYS A 25 -13.77 12.55 9.19
C LYS A 25 -14.47 12.04 10.45
N GLU A 26 -15.54 11.27 10.29
CA GLU A 26 -16.27 10.69 11.41
C GLU A 26 -15.42 9.58 12.09
N ILE A 27 -14.64 8.80 11.33
CA ILE A 27 -13.68 7.84 11.87
C ILE A 27 -12.70 8.57 12.80
N MET A 28 -12.09 9.70 12.37
CA MET A 28 -11.19 10.48 13.20
C MET A 28 -11.88 10.96 14.48
N ASN A 29 -13.06 11.58 14.39
CA ASN A 29 -13.81 12.08 15.55
C ASN A 29 -14.09 10.96 16.57
N LEU A 30 -14.58 9.82 16.10
CA LEU A 30 -14.92 8.68 16.97
C LEU A 30 -13.69 8.06 17.62
N CYS A 31 -12.58 7.93 16.85
CA CYS A 31 -11.37 7.28 17.31
C CYS A 31 -10.55 8.19 18.24
N GLU A 32 -10.44 9.50 17.99
CA GLU A 32 -9.78 10.45 18.89
C GLU A 32 -10.44 10.41 20.28
N ALA A 33 -11.77 10.53 20.34
CA ALA A 33 -12.50 10.40 21.60
C ALA A 33 -12.44 8.98 22.19
N GLY A 34 -12.29 7.94 21.34
CA GLY A 34 -12.10 6.55 21.75
C GLY A 34 -10.77 6.33 22.45
N VAL A 35 -9.69 6.85 21.89
CA VAL A 35 -8.32 6.80 22.45
C VAL A 35 -8.23 7.53 23.80
N GLU A 36 -8.97 8.65 23.98
CA GLU A 36 -9.00 9.37 25.24
C GLU A 36 -9.76 8.61 26.33
N SER A 37 -10.93 8.03 26.00
CA SER A 37 -11.79 7.36 26.97
C SER A 37 -11.39 5.89 27.24
N ASN A 38 -10.71 5.24 26.30
CA ASN A 38 -10.34 3.82 26.37
C ASN A 38 -8.91 3.62 25.80
N PRO A 39 -7.86 4.11 26.48
CA PRO A 39 -6.49 4.16 25.94
C PRO A 39 -5.86 2.78 25.70
N ASP A 40 -6.39 1.71 26.28
CA ASP A 40 -5.91 0.34 26.09
C ASP A 40 -6.57 -0.37 24.89
N MET A 41 -7.52 0.29 24.22
CA MET A 41 -8.25 -0.31 23.09
C MET A 41 -7.57 0.01 21.76
N LEU A 42 -6.70 -0.91 21.30
CA LEU A 42 -5.84 -0.71 20.14
C LEU A 42 -6.61 -0.50 18.83
N GLU A 43 -7.85 -0.97 18.74
CA GLU A 43 -8.71 -0.79 17.57
C GLU A 43 -8.95 0.70 17.23
N PHE A 44 -9.11 1.57 18.24
CA PHE A 44 -9.28 3.01 17.99
C PHE A 44 -8.02 3.63 17.38
N TYR A 45 -6.84 3.22 17.83
CA TYR A 45 -5.57 3.69 17.27
C TYR A 45 -5.40 3.22 15.82
N PHE A 46 -5.78 1.97 15.53
CA PHE A 46 -5.66 1.40 14.20
C PHE A 46 -6.52 2.15 13.17
N TYR A 47 -7.81 2.33 13.43
CA TYR A 47 -8.68 3.06 12.52
C TYR A 47 -8.31 4.55 12.41
N LEU A 48 -7.81 5.14 13.50
CA LEU A 48 -7.33 6.53 13.49
C LEU A 48 -6.09 6.68 12.61
N ALA A 49 -5.14 5.73 12.69
CA ALA A 49 -3.95 5.73 11.84
C ALA A 49 -4.31 5.62 10.35
N ILE A 50 -5.25 4.73 10.01
CA ILE A 50 -5.77 4.61 8.63
C ILE A 50 -6.41 5.93 8.19
N ALA A 51 -7.26 6.53 9.02
CA ALA A 51 -7.94 7.78 8.67
C ALA A 51 -6.96 8.95 8.49
N TYR A 52 -5.90 9.02 9.30
CA TYR A 52 -4.83 10.01 9.13
C TYR A 52 -4.06 9.79 7.82
N ASN A 53 -3.75 8.54 7.46
CA ASN A 53 -3.10 8.24 6.18
C ASN A 53 -3.97 8.65 4.99
N GLN A 54 -5.27 8.37 5.02
CA GLN A 54 -6.20 8.78 3.96
C GLN A 54 -6.35 10.32 3.85
N ALA A 55 -6.13 11.01 4.97
CA ALA A 55 -6.12 12.48 5.02
C ALA A 55 -4.74 13.09 4.72
N GLU A 56 -3.77 12.29 4.27
CA GLU A 56 -2.37 12.68 4.01
C GLU A 56 -1.65 13.28 5.26
N ARG A 57 -2.15 12.94 6.47
CA ARG A 57 -1.61 13.38 7.75
C ARG A 57 -0.57 12.38 8.27
N THR A 58 0.51 12.19 7.51
CA THR A 58 1.53 11.15 7.75
C THR A 58 2.18 11.24 9.13
N ASP A 59 2.48 12.46 9.62
CA ASP A 59 3.08 12.63 10.95
C ASP A 59 2.12 12.24 12.08
N ASP A 60 0.84 12.53 11.93
CA ASP A 60 -0.19 12.13 12.89
C ASP A 60 -0.41 10.61 12.87
N ALA A 61 -0.41 9.98 11.68
CA ALA A 61 -0.48 8.52 11.55
C ALA A 61 0.72 7.85 12.24
N LEU A 62 1.93 8.37 12.05
CA LEU A 62 3.13 7.87 12.71
C LEU A 62 3.04 8.01 14.23
N ALA A 63 2.66 9.19 14.71
CA ALA A 63 2.55 9.47 16.15
C ALA A 63 1.51 8.58 16.83
N ILE A 64 0.35 8.38 16.21
CA ILE A 64 -0.71 7.56 16.80
C ILE A 64 -0.33 6.06 16.82
N CYS A 65 0.38 5.56 15.80
CA CYS A 65 0.91 4.20 15.81
C CYS A 65 1.97 4.01 16.90
N GLN A 66 2.89 4.95 17.07
CA GLN A 66 3.89 4.90 18.14
C GLN A 66 3.24 4.94 19.52
N LYS A 67 2.19 5.75 19.70
CA LYS A 67 1.39 5.78 20.92
C LYS A 67 0.69 4.44 21.15
N ALA A 68 0.08 3.83 20.12
CA ALA A 68 -0.54 2.51 20.22
C ALA A 68 0.46 1.46 20.71
N LEU A 69 1.67 1.44 20.15
CA LEU A 69 2.72 0.49 20.54
C LEU A 69 3.13 0.64 22.01
N SER A 70 3.00 1.83 22.62
CA SER A 70 3.25 2.02 24.07
C SER A 70 2.17 1.42 24.97
N HIS A 71 0.99 1.09 24.42
CA HIS A 71 -0.12 0.42 25.11
C HIS A 71 -0.17 -1.10 24.84
N VAL A 72 0.74 -1.63 24.00
CA VAL A 72 0.83 -3.07 23.74
C VAL A 72 1.22 -3.81 25.01
N LYS A 73 0.49 -4.90 25.32
CA LYS A 73 0.69 -5.79 26.45
C LYS A 73 1.07 -7.19 25.93
N ASP A 74 1.52 -8.08 26.83
CA ASP A 74 1.93 -9.43 26.47
C ASP A 74 0.79 -10.26 25.83
N ASP A 75 -0.45 -9.97 26.18
CA ASP A 75 -1.66 -10.61 25.65
C ASP A 75 -2.23 -9.91 24.41
N SER A 76 -1.59 -8.82 23.94
CA SER A 76 -2.01 -8.10 22.73
C SER A 76 -1.86 -9.02 21.50
N LYS A 77 -2.84 -8.93 20.59
CA LYS A 77 -2.83 -9.70 19.35
C LYS A 77 -1.65 -9.29 18.48
N LYS A 78 -0.81 -10.24 18.14
CA LYS A 78 0.40 -10.01 17.32
C LYS A 78 0.07 -9.45 15.95
N GLU A 79 -1.07 -9.83 15.38
CA GLU A 79 -1.55 -9.31 14.09
C GLU A 79 -1.76 -7.79 14.15
N VAL A 80 -2.39 -7.28 15.20
CA VAL A 80 -2.62 -5.83 15.37
C VAL A 80 -1.31 -5.07 15.55
N VAL A 81 -0.36 -5.65 16.30
CA VAL A 81 0.99 -5.06 16.46
C VAL A 81 1.72 -5.01 15.11
N SER A 82 1.61 -6.08 14.33
CA SER A 82 2.15 -6.15 12.96
C SER A 82 1.57 -5.06 12.07
N ASP A 83 0.26 -4.81 12.15
CA ASP A 83 -0.41 -3.78 11.35
C ASP A 83 0.09 -2.37 11.70
N PHE A 84 0.32 -2.06 12.99
CA PHE A 84 0.92 -0.78 13.36
C PHE A 84 2.32 -0.61 12.77
N TYR A 85 3.16 -1.65 12.81
CA TYR A 85 4.49 -1.57 12.21
C TYR A 85 4.42 -1.44 10.68
N ALA A 86 3.44 -2.05 10.01
CA ALA A 86 3.23 -1.86 8.58
C ALA A 86 2.87 -0.40 8.25
N ILE A 87 1.92 0.21 9.00
CA ILE A 87 1.54 1.61 8.84
C ILE A 87 2.74 2.55 9.10
N ILE A 88 3.56 2.26 10.12
CA ILE A 88 4.79 3.00 10.38
C ILE A 88 5.77 2.89 9.19
N GLY A 89 5.87 1.71 8.58
CA GLY A 89 6.67 1.49 7.38
C GLY A 89 6.21 2.36 6.22
N ASP A 90 4.90 2.37 5.94
CA ASP A 90 4.29 3.21 4.91
C ASP A 90 4.56 4.71 5.18
N ALA A 91 4.37 5.14 6.42
CA ALA A 91 4.60 6.53 6.83
C ALA A 91 6.07 6.96 6.65
N TYR A 92 7.03 6.13 7.05
CA TYR A 92 8.45 6.42 6.83
C TYR A 92 8.80 6.42 5.35
N HIS A 93 8.25 5.50 4.56
CA HIS A 93 8.48 5.50 3.11
C HIS A 93 7.97 6.79 2.46
N THR A 94 6.76 7.24 2.81
CA THR A 94 6.19 8.53 2.34
C THR A 94 7.09 9.72 2.69
N LYS A 95 7.82 9.63 3.80
CA LYS A 95 8.79 10.65 4.24
C LYS A 95 10.18 10.48 3.59
N ASN A 96 10.36 9.53 2.68
CA ASN A 96 11.66 9.13 2.08
C ASN A 96 12.70 8.66 3.13
N LEU A 97 12.26 8.14 4.26
CA LEU A 97 13.10 7.55 5.32
C LEU A 97 13.13 6.03 5.11
N HIS A 98 13.83 5.60 4.04
CA HIS A 98 13.75 4.22 3.53
C HIS A 98 14.32 3.18 4.52
N ALA A 99 15.41 3.50 5.22
CA ALA A 99 16.00 2.58 6.20
C ALA A 99 15.04 2.31 7.37
N GLU A 100 14.39 3.36 7.87
CA GLU A 100 13.38 3.28 8.94
C GLU A 100 12.13 2.55 8.47
N ALA A 101 11.70 2.78 7.22
CA ALA A 101 10.58 2.07 6.62
C ALA A 101 10.83 0.56 6.57
N TYR A 102 11.99 0.14 6.10
CA TYR A 102 12.35 -1.28 6.01
C TYR A 102 12.49 -1.93 7.39
N ALA A 103 13.07 -1.24 8.37
CA ALA A 103 13.13 -1.74 9.74
C ALA A 103 11.73 -1.93 10.36
N ALA A 104 10.78 -1.04 10.02
CA ALA A 104 9.40 -1.16 10.46
C ALA A 104 8.69 -2.35 9.79
N TYR A 105 8.86 -2.56 8.48
CA TYR A 105 8.30 -3.74 7.81
C TYR A 105 8.92 -5.05 8.32
N ASP A 106 10.23 -5.09 8.55
CA ASP A 106 10.86 -6.26 9.16
C ASP A 106 10.25 -6.55 10.53
N SER A 107 9.99 -5.51 11.35
CA SER A 107 9.29 -5.65 12.63
C SER A 107 7.86 -6.18 12.43
N ALA A 108 7.11 -5.65 11.46
CA ALA A 108 5.76 -6.15 11.15
C ALA A 108 5.77 -7.65 10.86
N LEU A 109 6.72 -8.12 10.03
CA LEU A 109 6.84 -9.51 9.65
C LEU A 109 7.39 -10.42 10.75
N VAL A 110 8.07 -9.88 11.77
CA VAL A 110 8.42 -10.62 13.00
C VAL A 110 7.16 -10.93 13.82
N TYR A 111 6.25 -9.96 13.94
CA TYR A 111 4.99 -10.18 14.67
C TYR A 111 3.99 -11.04 13.90
N ASN A 112 3.85 -10.80 12.59
CA ASN A 112 3.00 -11.59 11.71
C ASN A 112 3.69 -11.82 10.35
N PRO A 113 4.36 -12.97 10.17
CA PRO A 113 5.03 -13.32 8.91
C PRO A 113 4.09 -13.44 7.69
N SER A 114 2.78 -13.49 7.94
CA SER A 114 1.72 -13.58 6.93
C SER A 114 0.91 -12.29 6.79
N ASN A 115 1.41 -11.16 7.28
CA ASN A 115 0.77 -9.87 7.05
C ASN A 115 0.85 -9.51 5.56
N ILE A 116 -0.25 -9.77 4.85
CA ILE A 116 -0.32 -9.64 3.38
C ILE A 116 -0.07 -8.19 2.95
N GLY A 117 -0.62 -7.21 3.70
CA GLY A 117 -0.41 -5.79 3.42
C GLY A 117 1.07 -5.39 3.54
N ALA A 118 1.71 -5.78 4.66
CA ALA A 118 3.13 -5.52 4.87
C ALA A 118 4.01 -6.20 3.80
N LEU A 119 3.72 -7.47 3.47
CA LEU A 119 4.44 -8.20 2.43
C LEU A 119 4.34 -7.49 1.08
N ASN A 120 3.13 -7.05 0.68
CA ASN A 120 2.92 -6.37 -0.59
C ASN A 120 3.65 -5.03 -0.66
N ASN A 121 3.44 -4.17 0.34
CA ASN A 121 3.99 -2.81 0.32
C ASN A 121 5.52 -2.83 0.39
N TYR A 122 6.08 -3.68 1.26
CA TYR A 122 7.53 -3.85 1.35
C TYR A 122 8.13 -4.34 0.02
N ALA A 123 7.52 -5.37 -0.59
CA ALA A 123 7.96 -5.90 -1.88
C ALA A 123 7.90 -4.84 -2.99
N TYR A 124 6.81 -4.07 -3.04
CA TYR A 124 6.63 -2.99 -4.00
C TYR A 124 7.74 -1.94 -3.86
N TYR A 125 7.97 -1.44 -2.65
CA TYR A 125 8.99 -0.40 -2.42
C TYR A 125 10.42 -0.88 -2.72
N LEU A 126 10.76 -2.12 -2.37
CA LEU A 126 12.04 -2.72 -2.77
C LEU A 126 12.18 -2.76 -4.30
N SER A 127 11.11 -3.07 -5.02
CA SER A 127 11.14 -3.15 -6.49
C SER A 127 11.30 -1.77 -7.14
N VAL A 128 10.64 -0.74 -6.61
CA VAL A 128 10.78 0.65 -7.08
C VAL A 128 12.23 1.16 -6.90
N GLU A 129 12.87 0.76 -5.80
CA GLU A 129 14.26 1.11 -5.53
C GLU A 129 15.28 0.14 -6.16
N ARG A 130 14.82 -0.91 -6.86
CA ARG A 130 15.65 -1.96 -7.46
C ARG A 130 16.59 -2.65 -6.46
N ARG A 131 16.14 -2.83 -5.22
CA ARG A 131 16.87 -3.46 -4.11
C ARG A 131 16.27 -4.80 -3.76
N ASP A 132 17.11 -5.76 -3.37
CA ASP A 132 16.71 -7.06 -2.83
C ASP A 132 15.54 -7.71 -3.62
N LEU A 133 15.63 -7.67 -4.96
CA LEU A 133 14.54 -8.07 -5.86
C LEU A 133 14.10 -9.53 -5.67
N ASP A 134 15.01 -10.42 -5.23
CA ASP A 134 14.64 -11.81 -4.92
C ASP A 134 13.79 -11.89 -3.65
N LYS A 135 14.09 -11.09 -2.61
CA LYS A 135 13.25 -10.95 -1.42
C LYS A 135 11.88 -10.35 -1.78
N ALA A 136 11.87 -9.33 -2.63
CA ALA A 136 10.63 -8.69 -3.09
C ALA A 136 9.74 -9.70 -3.85
N GLU A 137 10.30 -10.49 -4.76
CA GLU A 137 9.57 -11.52 -5.49
C GLU A 137 8.98 -12.58 -4.57
N GLU A 138 9.78 -13.09 -3.61
CA GLU A 138 9.29 -14.10 -2.65
C GLU A 138 8.11 -13.56 -1.83
N MET A 139 8.20 -12.31 -1.32
CA MET A 139 7.14 -11.69 -0.54
C MET A 139 5.88 -11.48 -1.38
N SER A 140 6.02 -10.90 -2.56
CA SER A 140 4.88 -10.64 -3.45
C SER A 140 4.25 -11.92 -3.99
N TYR A 141 5.02 -12.98 -4.24
CA TYR A 141 4.45 -14.29 -4.59
C TYR A 141 3.54 -14.84 -3.48
N LYS A 142 3.92 -14.64 -2.20
CA LYS A 142 3.06 -15.03 -1.06
C LYS A 142 1.72 -14.30 -1.09
N THR A 143 1.71 -13.01 -1.46
CA THR A 143 0.46 -12.22 -1.53
C THR A 143 -0.46 -12.70 -2.65
N VAL A 144 0.07 -12.93 -3.85
CA VAL A 144 -0.68 -13.48 -4.99
C VAL A 144 -1.21 -14.88 -4.69
N LYS A 145 -0.42 -15.71 -3.99
CA LYS A 145 -0.87 -17.05 -3.59
C LYS A 145 -2.02 -16.99 -2.57
N ALA A 146 -2.00 -16.03 -1.65
CA ALA A 146 -3.05 -15.87 -0.65
C ALA A 146 -4.34 -15.29 -1.26
N GLU A 147 -4.22 -14.32 -2.16
CA GLU A 147 -5.34 -13.63 -2.81
C GLU A 147 -5.13 -13.55 -4.34
N PRO A 148 -5.35 -14.64 -5.07
CA PRO A 148 -4.98 -14.75 -6.48
C PRO A 148 -5.77 -13.86 -7.45
N ASN A 149 -6.85 -13.27 -6.99
CA ASN A 149 -7.68 -12.36 -7.79
C ASN A 149 -7.57 -10.88 -7.33
N ASN A 150 -6.69 -10.58 -6.38
CA ASN A 150 -6.48 -9.22 -5.93
C ASN A 150 -5.61 -8.46 -6.95
N SER A 151 -6.20 -7.47 -7.62
CA SER A 151 -5.54 -6.72 -8.70
C SER A 151 -4.28 -5.99 -8.24
N THR A 152 -4.27 -5.46 -7.02
CA THR A 152 -3.11 -4.75 -6.44
C THR A 152 -1.93 -5.70 -6.25
N TYR A 153 -2.18 -6.93 -5.75
CA TYR A 153 -1.11 -7.90 -5.52
C TYR A 153 -0.59 -8.48 -6.85
N LEU A 154 -1.48 -8.68 -7.81
CA LEU A 154 -1.11 -9.11 -9.16
C LEU A 154 -0.26 -8.05 -9.87
N ASP A 155 -0.60 -6.76 -9.75
CA ASP A 155 0.19 -5.66 -10.29
C ASP A 155 1.58 -5.59 -9.65
N THR A 156 1.65 -5.61 -8.32
CA THR A 156 2.94 -5.59 -7.60
C THR A 156 3.85 -6.74 -8.05
N TYR A 157 3.31 -7.95 -8.18
CA TYR A 157 4.08 -9.10 -8.62
C TYR A 157 4.53 -8.96 -10.09
N ALA A 158 3.63 -8.49 -10.96
CA ALA A 158 3.97 -8.22 -12.36
C ALA A 158 5.06 -7.16 -12.49
N TRP A 159 5.00 -6.10 -11.67
CA TRP A 159 6.01 -5.05 -11.65
C TRP A 159 7.38 -5.56 -11.20
N ILE A 160 7.43 -6.37 -10.15
CA ILE A 160 8.68 -7.00 -9.69
C ILE A 160 9.30 -7.87 -10.79
N LEU A 161 8.50 -8.71 -11.44
CA LEU A 161 8.95 -9.53 -12.58
C LEU A 161 9.46 -8.66 -13.72
N PHE A 162 8.78 -7.56 -14.03
CA PHE A 162 9.22 -6.59 -15.03
C PHE A 162 10.59 -5.99 -14.66
N VAL A 163 10.78 -5.54 -13.44
CA VAL A 163 12.05 -4.96 -12.96
C VAL A 163 13.19 -5.98 -13.02
N LYS A 164 12.88 -7.27 -12.80
CA LYS A 164 13.82 -8.40 -12.95
C LYS A 164 14.08 -8.80 -14.42
N GLY A 165 13.37 -8.21 -15.38
CA GLY A 165 13.50 -8.54 -16.81
C GLY A 165 12.66 -9.73 -17.29
N ASN A 166 11.82 -10.30 -16.43
CA ASN A 166 10.94 -11.43 -16.75
C ASN A 166 9.64 -10.96 -17.43
N TYR A 167 9.78 -10.24 -18.55
CA TYR A 167 8.65 -9.51 -19.19
C TYR A 167 7.50 -10.40 -19.61
N ALA A 168 7.78 -11.61 -20.12
CA ALA A 168 6.73 -12.53 -20.58
C ALA A 168 5.84 -13.01 -19.43
N GLU A 169 6.45 -13.29 -18.27
CA GLU A 169 5.70 -13.67 -17.06
C GLU A 169 4.98 -12.46 -16.46
N ALA A 170 5.64 -11.29 -16.39
CA ALA A 170 5.02 -10.04 -15.95
C ALA A 170 3.73 -9.75 -16.74
N ARG A 171 3.73 -10.03 -18.06
CA ARG A 171 2.54 -9.86 -18.92
C ARG A 171 1.36 -10.70 -18.47
N LEU A 172 1.57 -11.94 -18.05
CA LEU A 172 0.49 -12.83 -17.59
C LEU A 172 -0.20 -12.25 -16.34
N TYR A 173 0.59 -11.76 -15.36
CA TYR A 173 0.05 -11.24 -14.12
C TYR A 173 -0.59 -9.86 -14.28
N ILE A 174 -0.05 -8.98 -15.13
CA ILE A 174 -0.67 -7.66 -15.34
C ILE A 174 -1.99 -7.79 -16.13
N ASP A 175 -2.09 -8.72 -17.06
CA ASP A 175 -3.33 -9.00 -17.78
C ASP A 175 -4.43 -9.51 -16.81
N GLU A 176 -4.08 -10.36 -15.84
CA GLU A 176 -5.02 -10.78 -14.79
C GLU A 176 -5.37 -9.63 -13.83
N ALA A 177 -4.42 -8.74 -13.49
CA ALA A 177 -4.70 -7.56 -12.67
C ALA A 177 -5.77 -6.67 -13.32
N ILE A 178 -5.60 -6.31 -14.58
CA ILE A 178 -6.56 -5.49 -15.37
C ILE A 178 -7.91 -6.19 -15.53
N LYS A 179 -7.92 -7.51 -15.66
CA LYS A 179 -9.16 -8.29 -15.78
C LYS A 179 -9.98 -8.26 -14.48
N ASN A 180 -9.30 -8.31 -13.33
CA ASN A 180 -9.93 -8.34 -12.01
C ASN A 180 -10.37 -6.95 -11.54
N ASP A 181 -9.73 -5.88 -12.01
CA ASP A 181 -10.11 -4.50 -11.73
C ASP A 181 -10.14 -3.66 -13.00
N LYS A 182 -11.36 -3.39 -13.49
CA LYS A 182 -11.58 -2.58 -14.70
C LYS A 182 -11.39 -1.08 -14.47
N ASP A 183 -11.37 -0.66 -13.22
CA ASP A 183 -11.15 0.74 -12.84
C ASP A 183 -9.74 0.97 -12.26
N SER A 184 -8.78 0.20 -12.78
CA SER A 184 -7.37 0.23 -12.37
C SER A 184 -6.82 1.65 -12.23
N SER A 185 -5.94 1.84 -11.24
CA SER A 185 -5.29 3.12 -10.99
C SER A 185 -4.38 3.56 -12.16
N ASP A 186 -4.02 4.81 -12.17
CA ASP A 186 -3.05 5.37 -13.12
C ASP A 186 -1.69 4.67 -13.05
N VAL A 187 -1.25 4.24 -11.87
CA VAL A 187 0.00 3.48 -11.66
C VAL A 187 -0.08 2.11 -12.33
N VAL A 188 -1.14 1.33 -12.08
CA VAL A 188 -1.34 0.01 -12.70
C VAL A 188 -1.40 0.12 -14.22
N LEU A 189 -2.07 1.15 -14.74
CA LEU A 189 -2.13 1.40 -16.18
C LEU A 189 -0.77 1.78 -16.78
N GLU A 190 0.07 2.53 -16.05
CA GLU A 190 1.44 2.83 -16.51
C GLU A 190 2.29 1.57 -16.52
N HIS A 191 2.27 0.73 -15.46
CA HIS A 191 2.95 -0.57 -15.42
C HIS A 191 2.51 -1.48 -16.58
N CYS A 192 1.20 -1.52 -16.84
CA CYS A 192 0.66 -2.27 -17.97
C CYS A 192 1.27 -1.80 -19.31
N GLY A 193 1.31 -0.49 -19.54
CA GLY A 193 1.94 0.06 -20.74
C GLY A 193 3.43 -0.30 -20.87
N ASP A 194 4.17 -0.25 -19.77
CA ASP A 194 5.60 -0.60 -19.75
C ASP A 194 5.83 -2.08 -20.09
N ILE A 195 5.05 -2.96 -19.46
CA ILE A 195 5.12 -4.41 -19.70
C ILE A 195 4.71 -4.75 -21.14
N TYR A 196 3.64 -4.12 -21.66
CA TYR A 196 3.19 -4.32 -23.04
C TYR A 196 4.28 -3.92 -24.05
N TYR A 197 4.95 -2.78 -23.81
CA TYR A 197 6.04 -2.34 -24.66
C TYR A 197 7.19 -3.35 -24.70
N MET A 198 7.64 -3.81 -23.53
CA MET A 198 8.76 -4.75 -23.42
C MET A 198 8.42 -6.14 -23.96
N THR A 199 7.14 -6.47 -24.11
CA THR A 199 6.67 -7.71 -24.78
C THR A 199 6.36 -7.53 -26.25
N GLY A 200 6.68 -6.36 -26.85
CA GLY A 200 6.57 -6.09 -28.29
C GLY A 200 5.22 -5.53 -28.74
N ASP A 201 4.30 -5.25 -27.84
CA ASP A 201 2.99 -4.66 -28.15
C ASP A 201 3.02 -3.13 -27.94
N ALA A 202 3.63 -2.42 -28.86
CA ALA A 202 3.78 -0.96 -28.78
C ALA A 202 2.44 -0.21 -28.90
N GLU A 203 1.44 -0.76 -29.60
CA GLU A 203 0.11 -0.15 -29.72
C GLU A 203 -0.67 -0.28 -28.41
N GLY A 204 -0.67 -1.45 -27.81
CA GLY A 204 -1.24 -1.71 -26.49
C GLY A 204 -0.58 -0.85 -25.42
N ALA A 205 0.75 -0.74 -25.43
CA ALA A 205 1.51 0.13 -24.53
C ALA A 205 1.04 1.59 -24.62
N LEU A 206 0.97 2.15 -25.81
CA LEU A 206 0.53 3.54 -26.01
C LEU A 206 -0.91 3.76 -25.53
N LYS A 207 -1.78 2.77 -25.72
CA LYS A 207 -3.17 2.82 -25.21
C LYS A 207 -3.20 2.94 -23.69
N TYR A 208 -2.47 2.07 -22.96
CA TYR A 208 -2.44 2.07 -21.51
C TYR A 208 -1.76 3.30 -20.93
N TRP A 209 -0.66 3.77 -21.50
CA TRP A 209 -0.03 5.04 -21.07
C TRP A 209 -0.97 6.24 -21.22
N LYS A 210 -1.79 6.30 -22.29
CA LYS A 210 -2.80 7.34 -22.45
C LYS A 210 -3.91 7.22 -21.39
N GLN A 211 -4.36 6.02 -21.07
CA GLN A 211 -5.33 5.79 -20.01
C GLN A 211 -4.79 6.23 -18.64
N ALA A 212 -3.52 5.92 -18.33
CA ALA A 212 -2.85 6.40 -17.12
C ALA A 212 -2.83 7.95 -17.07
N TRP A 213 -2.51 8.57 -18.20
CA TRP A 213 -2.55 10.02 -18.33
C TRP A 213 -3.95 10.59 -18.09
N ASP A 214 -4.97 9.99 -18.67
CA ASP A 214 -6.38 10.43 -18.52
C ASP A 214 -6.90 10.24 -17.09
N LYS A 215 -6.35 9.27 -16.36
CA LYS A 215 -6.62 9.03 -14.92
C LYS A 215 -5.89 10.00 -13.97
N GLY A 216 -5.01 10.84 -14.47
CA GLY A 216 -4.39 11.90 -13.66
C GLY A 216 -2.88 11.81 -13.49
N ASN A 217 -2.22 10.74 -13.93
CA ASN A 217 -0.76 10.69 -13.91
C ASN A 217 -0.18 11.77 -14.83
N ARG A 218 0.56 12.71 -14.25
CA ARG A 218 1.15 13.86 -14.96
C ARG A 218 2.68 13.84 -14.92
N SER A 219 3.28 12.64 -14.71
CA SER A 219 4.73 12.52 -14.68
C SER A 219 5.36 12.89 -16.04
N ASP A 220 6.52 13.52 -16.00
CA ASP A 220 7.27 13.85 -17.22
C ASP A 220 7.72 12.59 -17.97
N THR A 221 7.99 11.50 -17.26
CA THR A 221 8.34 10.20 -17.84
C THR A 221 7.18 9.62 -18.64
N LEU A 222 5.97 9.56 -18.07
CA LEU A 222 4.79 9.10 -18.80
C LEU A 222 4.49 9.96 -20.04
N LYS A 223 4.61 11.29 -19.90
CA LYS A 223 4.47 12.20 -21.03
C LYS A 223 5.45 11.89 -22.16
N GLN A 224 6.72 11.61 -21.82
CA GLN A 224 7.73 11.23 -22.81
C GLN A 224 7.44 9.86 -23.44
N LYS A 225 6.99 8.86 -22.65
CA LYS A 225 6.57 7.54 -23.17
C LYS A 225 5.50 7.72 -24.26
N ILE A 226 4.48 8.53 -23.99
CA ILE A 226 3.38 8.81 -24.94
C ILE A 226 3.89 9.52 -26.19
N GLN A 227 4.69 10.59 -26.04
CA GLN A 227 5.18 11.39 -27.15
C GLN A 227 6.13 10.62 -28.07
N LYS A 228 7.08 9.89 -27.46
CA LYS A 228 8.10 9.14 -28.19
C LYS A 228 7.61 7.74 -28.61
N LYS A 229 6.45 7.31 -28.12
CA LYS A 229 5.86 5.98 -28.33
C LYS A 229 6.82 4.84 -27.99
N LYS A 230 7.59 5.01 -26.92
CA LYS A 230 8.57 4.04 -26.45
C LYS A 230 8.71 4.07 -24.93
N TYR A 231 9.14 2.95 -24.36
CA TYR A 231 9.51 2.88 -22.96
C TYR A 231 10.65 3.86 -22.64
N ILE A 232 10.49 4.56 -21.54
CA ILE A 232 11.50 5.43 -20.93
C ILE A 232 11.62 4.97 -19.48
N SER A 233 12.80 4.53 -19.07
CA SER A 233 13.06 4.20 -17.67
C SER A 233 13.14 5.47 -16.82
N ASP A 234 12.65 5.40 -15.60
CA ASP A 234 12.89 6.42 -14.58
C ASP A 234 14.33 6.28 -14.05
N GLU A 235 15.31 6.73 -14.84
CA GLU A 235 16.73 6.67 -14.46
C GLU A 235 17.14 7.66 -13.35
N THR A 236 16.18 8.22 -12.61
CA THR A 236 16.47 9.24 -11.60
C THR A 236 16.91 8.67 -10.24
N LYS A 237 17.05 7.34 -10.09
CA LYS A 237 17.66 6.75 -8.88
C LYS A 237 18.82 5.84 -9.29
N PRO A 238 20.09 6.22 -8.99
CA PRO A 238 21.19 5.28 -9.12
C PRO A 238 21.00 4.14 -8.12
N ALA A 239 21.22 2.91 -8.57
CA ALA A 239 21.50 1.80 -7.68
C ALA A 239 22.82 2.13 -6.96
N GLU A 240 22.78 2.43 -5.67
CA GLU A 240 23.92 2.43 -4.77
C GLU A 240 24.17 1.03 -4.21
#